data_9de556547b7dd66347a8052c524b0d25
#
_entry.id   9de556547b7dd66347a8052c524b0d25
#
_cell.length_a   1.000
_cell.length_b   1.000
_cell.length_c   1.000
_cell.angle_alpha   90.00
_cell.angle_beta   90.00
_cell.angle_gamma   90.00
#
_symmetry.space_group_name_H-M   'P 1'
#
loop_
_entity.id
_entity.type
_entity.pdbx_description
1 polymer ?
#
loop_
_entity_poly.entity_id
_entity_poly.type
_entity_poly.pdbx_seq_one_letter_code
_entity_poly.pdbx_strand_id
1 'polypeptide(L)'
;NDRLHGKLFISREYPSPQGIWRRATFIVQNRDTDDDVTEILYVTQIIDDYKQKELAYQQELVKAVESANQANTAKTDFLNRMSHDIRTPLNGILGMLDIAQKNETNPKALLECHEKMRTAAFHLKALVNDVLDMQRMETDRFFLEQIPFDIREILDNCWSMLEAQASRLDITLKKIKPGSLKYPYLIGSPLHIRQIFMNLLSNAIKYNKPGGSISVHAKIIRQVHQNVIYKFIISDTGIGISPEFQKHIFEPFAQEDTGARTIYKGTGLGMAIVHRLVQEMGGTIQLKSEKNVGSTFT
;
A
#
# COMPACT_ATOMS: atom_id res chain seq x y z
N ASN A 1 -26.72 -39.11 19.66
CA ASN A 1 -27.67 -40.25 19.43
C ASN A 1 -28.73 -39.77 18.45
N ASP A 2 -28.48 -39.99 17.17
CA ASP A 2 -29.41 -39.60 16.13
C ASP A 2 -30.35 -40.78 15.80
N ARG A 3 -31.62 -40.52 15.55
CA ARG A 3 -32.60 -41.51 15.16
C ARG A 3 -32.98 -41.32 13.69
N LEU A 4 -32.68 -42.31 12.85
CA LEU A 4 -33.17 -42.39 11.47
C LEU A 4 -34.27 -43.44 11.40
N HIS A 5 -35.49 -43.03 11.04
CA HIS A 5 -36.66 -43.93 10.94
C HIS A 5 -36.91 -44.77 12.20
N GLY A 6 -36.70 -44.18 13.39
CA GLY A 6 -36.91 -44.88 14.68
C GLY A 6 -35.77 -45.83 15.12
N LYS A 7 -34.73 -46.01 14.29
CA LYS A 7 -33.53 -46.81 14.63
C LYS A 7 -32.43 -45.96 15.22
N LEU A 8 -31.79 -46.44 16.27
CA LEU A 8 -30.65 -45.79 16.88
C LEU A 8 -29.41 -46.02 16.03
N PHE A 9 -28.68 -44.95 15.64
CA PHE A 9 -27.39 -45.10 14.97
C PHE A 9 -26.29 -44.23 15.60
N ILE A 10 -25.05 -44.66 15.46
CA ILE A 10 -23.85 -43.94 15.86
C ILE A 10 -22.95 -43.88 14.63
N SER A 11 -22.53 -42.66 14.26
CA SER A 11 -21.57 -42.45 13.18
C SER A 11 -20.28 -41.81 13.71
N ARG A 12 -19.15 -42.32 13.25
CA ARG A 12 -17.82 -41.77 13.57
C ARG A 12 -16.94 -41.70 12.34
N GLU A 13 -16.17 -40.61 12.24
CA GLU A 13 -15.17 -40.42 11.20
C GLU A 13 -13.79 -40.67 11.78
N TYR A 14 -12.93 -41.37 11.05
CA TYR A 14 -11.59 -41.71 11.47
C TYR A 14 -10.67 -41.94 10.26
N PRO A 15 -9.35 -41.62 10.37
CA PRO A 15 -8.38 -42.02 9.35
C PRO A 15 -8.04 -43.51 9.54
N SER A 16 -7.95 -44.25 8.42
CA SER A 16 -7.42 -45.62 8.44
C SER A 16 -5.90 -45.57 8.66
N PRO A 17 -5.25 -46.72 8.98
CA PRO A 17 -3.78 -46.80 9.10
C PRO A 17 -3.02 -46.34 7.84
N GLN A 18 -3.71 -46.32 6.68
CA GLN A 18 -3.16 -45.87 5.40
C GLN A 18 -3.48 -44.38 5.13
N GLY A 19 -4.05 -43.64 6.08
CA GLY A 19 -4.38 -42.25 5.98
C GLY A 19 -5.68 -41.93 5.25
N ILE A 20 -6.44 -42.94 4.78
CA ILE A 20 -7.71 -42.76 4.05
C ILE A 20 -8.82 -42.52 5.09
N TRP A 21 -9.56 -41.41 4.95
CA TRP A 21 -10.68 -41.10 5.82
C TRP A 21 -11.90 -41.97 5.52
N ARG A 22 -12.49 -42.51 6.60
CA ARG A 22 -13.67 -43.36 6.54
C ARG A 22 -14.71 -42.90 7.55
N ARG A 23 -15.99 -43.05 7.21
CA ARG A 23 -17.13 -42.89 8.10
C ARG A 23 -17.69 -44.28 8.40
N ALA A 24 -17.64 -44.68 9.66
CA ALA A 24 -18.28 -45.90 10.14
C ALA A 24 -19.61 -45.53 10.76
N THR A 25 -20.69 -46.20 10.32
CA THR A 25 -22.01 -46.05 10.89
C THR A 25 -22.48 -47.39 11.45
N PHE A 26 -22.85 -47.39 12.72
CA PHE A 26 -23.37 -48.53 13.44
C PHE A 26 -24.87 -48.29 13.62
N ILE A 27 -25.69 -49.20 13.13
CA ILE A 27 -27.15 -49.13 13.20
C ILE A 27 -27.64 -50.35 13.97
N VAL A 28 -28.31 -50.09 15.10
CA VAL A 28 -28.92 -51.18 15.89
C VAL A 28 -30.12 -51.71 15.11
N GLN A 29 -30.09 -53.00 14.76
CA GLN A 29 -31.13 -53.64 14.02
C GLN A 29 -32.14 -54.37 14.91
N ASN A 30 -31.66 -55.16 15.85
CA ASN A 30 -32.48 -55.96 16.74
C ASN A 30 -32.03 -55.84 18.20
N ARG A 31 -32.99 -55.97 19.11
CA ARG A 31 -32.79 -56.07 20.56
C ARG A 31 -33.54 -57.29 21.07
N ASP A 32 -33.11 -57.84 22.18
CA ASP A 32 -33.82 -58.92 22.87
C ASP A 32 -34.88 -58.39 23.87
N THR A 33 -35.47 -59.30 24.63
CA THR A 33 -36.49 -58.99 25.63
C THR A 33 -36.00 -58.14 26.79
N ASP A 34 -34.69 -58.11 27.04
CA ASP A 34 -34.03 -57.35 28.08
C ASP A 34 -33.44 -56.00 27.57
N ASP A 35 -33.82 -55.59 26.31
CA ASP A 35 -33.34 -54.42 25.60
C ASP A 35 -31.88 -54.44 25.21
N ASP A 36 -31.21 -55.62 25.31
CA ASP A 36 -29.82 -55.78 24.89
C ASP A 36 -29.77 -55.88 23.34
N VAL A 37 -28.70 -55.24 22.78
CA VAL A 37 -28.51 -55.20 21.33
C VAL A 37 -28.00 -56.56 20.82
N THR A 38 -28.82 -57.21 20.01
CA THR A 38 -28.51 -58.53 19.46
C THR A 38 -27.99 -58.49 18.03
N GLU A 39 -28.25 -57.41 17.29
CA GLU A 39 -27.79 -57.26 15.93
C GLU A 39 -27.45 -55.83 15.58
N ILE A 40 -26.28 -55.61 14.99
CA ILE A 40 -25.77 -54.29 14.54
C ILE A 40 -25.39 -54.38 13.07
N LEU A 41 -25.96 -53.48 12.25
CA LEU A 41 -25.50 -53.27 10.89
C LEU A 41 -24.31 -52.27 10.95
N TYR A 42 -23.17 -52.71 10.42
CA TYR A 42 -21.98 -51.87 10.27
C TYR A 42 -21.80 -51.47 8.82
N VAL A 43 -21.82 -50.15 8.54
CA VAL A 43 -21.60 -49.59 7.21
C VAL A 43 -20.36 -48.72 7.24
N THR A 44 -19.44 -48.97 6.32
CA THR A 44 -18.24 -48.14 6.15
C THR A 44 -18.28 -47.42 4.80
N GLN A 45 -18.14 -46.12 4.81
CA GLN A 45 -18.05 -45.28 3.64
C GLN A 45 -16.68 -44.62 3.57
N ILE A 46 -16.04 -44.62 2.41
CA ILE A 46 -14.81 -43.81 2.17
C ILE A 46 -15.26 -42.39 1.92
N ILE A 47 -14.71 -41.44 2.71
CA ILE A 47 -15.03 -40.02 2.67
C ILE A 47 -13.77 -39.17 2.46
N ASP A 48 -12.71 -39.77 1.94
CA ASP A 48 -11.40 -39.15 1.85
C ASP A 48 -11.43 -37.86 1.02
N ASP A 49 -11.99 -37.88 -0.18
CA ASP A 49 -12.13 -36.72 -1.04
C ASP A 49 -12.91 -35.57 -0.38
N TYR A 50 -13.93 -35.89 0.38
CA TYR A 50 -14.71 -34.91 1.12
C TYR A 50 -13.87 -34.27 2.25
N LYS A 51 -13.15 -35.10 3.01
CA LYS A 51 -12.29 -34.61 4.11
C LYS A 51 -11.11 -33.79 3.61
N GLN A 52 -10.48 -34.20 2.53
CA GLN A 52 -9.40 -33.43 1.91
C GLN A 52 -9.87 -32.03 1.48
N LYS A 53 -11.05 -31.95 0.85
CA LYS A 53 -11.66 -30.66 0.46
C LYS A 53 -12.04 -29.84 1.69
N GLU A 54 -12.61 -30.43 2.72
CA GLU A 54 -12.98 -29.72 3.96
C GLU A 54 -11.73 -29.14 4.65
N LEU A 55 -10.65 -29.91 4.77
CA LEU A 55 -9.38 -29.46 5.35
C LEU A 55 -8.73 -28.35 4.51
N ALA A 56 -8.72 -28.47 3.19
CA ALA A 56 -8.20 -27.44 2.30
C ALA A 56 -8.99 -26.13 2.44
N TYR A 57 -10.33 -26.22 2.48
CA TYR A 57 -11.19 -25.06 2.67
C TYR A 57 -11.00 -24.38 4.04
N GLN A 58 -10.85 -25.18 5.11
CA GLN A 58 -10.54 -24.64 6.44
C GLN A 58 -9.19 -23.91 6.46
N GLN A 59 -8.16 -24.47 5.81
CA GLN A 59 -6.86 -23.83 5.71
C GLN A 59 -6.91 -22.52 4.93
N GLU A 60 -7.68 -22.48 3.85
CA GLU A 60 -7.90 -21.25 3.07
C GLU A 60 -8.64 -20.20 3.89
N LEU A 61 -9.67 -20.60 4.64
CA LEU A 61 -10.44 -19.71 5.51
C LEU A 61 -9.56 -19.12 6.61
N VAL A 62 -8.72 -19.94 7.26
CA VAL A 62 -7.78 -19.45 8.29
C VAL A 62 -6.83 -18.41 7.70
N LYS A 63 -6.22 -18.68 6.55
CA LYS A 63 -5.35 -17.73 5.86
C LYS A 63 -6.08 -16.44 5.50
N ALA A 64 -7.32 -16.53 5.01
CA ALA A 64 -8.12 -15.35 4.67
C ALA A 64 -8.44 -14.50 5.93
N VAL A 65 -8.79 -15.14 7.04
CA VAL A 65 -9.04 -14.46 8.33
C VAL A 65 -7.78 -13.80 8.87
N GLU A 66 -6.64 -14.47 8.82
CA GLU A 66 -5.35 -13.93 9.25
C GLU A 66 -4.97 -12.69 8.40
N SER A 67 -5.10 -12.78 7.09
CA SER A 67 -4.85 -11.67 6.17
C SER A 67 -5.78 -10.48 6.45
N ALA A 68 -7.09 -10.74 6.64
CA ALA A 68 -8.06 -9.70 6.97
C ALA A 68 -7.76 -9.02 8.32
N ASN A 69 -7.36 -9.80 9.32
CA ASN A 69 -6.99 -9.27 10.64
C ASN A 69 -5.71 -8.41 10.56
N GLN A 70 -4.70 -8.83 9.80
CA GLN A 70 -3.48 -8.04 9.58
C GLN A 70 -3.81 -6.70 8.90
N ALA A 71 -4.63 -6.72 7.85
CA ALA A 71 -5.08 -5.51 7.16
C ALA A 71 -5.86 -4.57 8.11
N ASN A 72 -6.76 -5.11 8.94
CA ASN A 72 -7.54 -4.32 9.89
C ASN A 72 -6.67 -3.71 11.00
N THR A 73 -5.68 -4.46 11.49
CA THR A 73 -4.70 -3.94 12.48
C THR A 73 -3.88 -2.81 11.88
N ALA A 74 -3.36 -2.99 10.66
CA ALA A 74 -2.61 -1.95 9.95
C ALA A 74 -3.45 -0.68 9.73
N LYS A 75 -4.75 -0.84 9.40
CA LYS A 75 -5.70 0.27 9.26
C LYS A 75 -5.92 1.01 10.58
N THR A 76 -6.08 0.28 11.68
CA THR A 76 -6.27 0.88 13.01
C THR A 76 -5.04 1.66 13.45
N ASP A 77 -3.86 1.08 13.27
CA ASP A 77 -2.58 1.72 13.59
C ASP A 77 -2.34 2.97 12.73
N PHE A 78 -2.78 2.95 11.48
CA PHE A 78 -2.76 4.11 10.61
C PHE A 78 -3.64 5.23 11.13
N LEU A 79 -4.91 4.95 11.47
CA LEU A 79 -5.85 5.96 11.98
C LEU A 79 -5.32 6.60 13.27
N ASN A 80 -4.72 5.81 14.15
CA ASN A 80 -4.10 6.31 15.37
C ASN A 80 -2.91 7.22 15.08
N ARG A 81 -2.02 6.83 14.16
CA ARG A 81 -0.89 7.66 13.70
C ARG A 81 -1.38 8.94 13.02
N MET A 82 -2.39 8.84 12.13
CA MET A 82 -2.97 9.99 11.46
C MET A 82 -3.57 11.00 12.45
N SER A 83 -4.28 10.51 13.46
CA SER A 83 -4.80 11.39 14.52
C SER A 83 -3.70 12.16 15.24
N HIS A 84 -2.57 11.50 15.52
CA HIS A 84 -1.40 12.16 16.11
C HIS A 84 -0.76 13.16 15.14
N ASP A 85 -0.57 12.76 13.88
CA ASP A 85 0.12 13.58 12.87
C ASP A 85 -0.72 14.78 12.40
N ILE A 86 -2.05 14.70 12.45
CA ILE A 86 -2.95 15.84 12.28
C ILE A 86 -2.90 16.77 13.49
N ARG A 87 -2.87 16.24 14.71
CA ARG A 87 -2.85 17.04 15.94
C ARG A 87 -1.59 17.88 16.07
N THR A 88 -0.44 17.34 15.67
CA THR A 88 0.88 18.02 15.79
C THR A 88 0.94 19.35 15.02
N PRO A 89 0.69 19.42 13.69
CA PRO A 89 0.68 20.70 12.97
C PRO A 89 -0.47 21.62 13.42
N LEU A 90 -1.63 21.06 13.79
CA LEU A 90 -2.75 21.84 14.30
C LEU A 90 -2.38 22.56 15.61
N ASN A 91 -1.80 21.86 16.57
CA ASN A 91 -1.30 22.46 17.81
C ASN A 91 -0.16 23.46 17.54
N GLY A 92 0.67 23.19 16.52
CA GLY A 92 1.70 24.12 16.06
C GLY A 92 1.10 25.43 15.55
N ILE A 93 0.03 25.37 14.75
CA ILE A 93 -0.67 26.57 14.25
C ILE A 93 -1.28 27.35 15.42
N LEU A 94 -1.99 26.66 16.32
CA LEU A 94 -2.62 27.31 17.49
C LEU A 94 -1.56 27.96 18.40
N GLY A 95 -0.47 27.27 18.69
CA GLY A 95 0.62 27.83 19.49
C GLY A 95 1.31 29.03 18.84
N MET A 96 1.46 29.04 17.50
CA MET A 96 2.01 30.20 16.80
C MET A 96 1.02 31.39 16.78
N LEU A 97 -0.29 31.14 16.76
CA LEU A 97 -1.32 32.17 16.91
C LEU A 97 -1.23 32.83 18.30
N ASP A 98 -1.11 32.03 19.37
CA ASP A 98 -0.97 32.55 20.74
C ASP A 98 0.32 33.39 20.89
N ILE A 99 1.43 32.97 20.25
CA ILE A 99 2.69 33.72 20.24
C ILE A 99 2.56 35.01 19.45
N ALA A 100 1.90 34.98 18.30
CA ALA A 100 1.67 36.14 17.46
C ALA A 100 0.84 37.21 18.20
N GLN A 101 -0.23 36.81 18.90
CA GLN A 101 -1.04 37.71 19.73
C GLN A 101 -0.22 38.40 20.85
N LYS A 102 0.69 37.66 21.48
CA LYS A 102 1.56 38.24 22.53
C LYS A 102 2.65 39.16 21.99
N ASN A 103 2.93 39.10 20.69
CA ASN A 103 4.02 39.87 20.05
C ASN A 103 3.50 40.79 18.95
N GLU A 104 2.29 41.35 19.08
CA GLU A 104 1.63 42.18 18.06
C GLU A 104 2.46 43.38 17.60
N THR A 105 3.32 43.90 18.47
CA THR A 105 4.18 45.07 18.18
C THR A 105 5.54 44.71 17.58
N ASN A 106 5.83 43.40 17.41
CA ASN A 106 7.12 42.94 16.85
C ASN A 106 6.93 42.32 15.43
N PRO A 107 7.16 43.11 14.36
CA PRO A 107 6.91 42.64 12.97
C PRO A 107 7.74 41.41 12.58
N LYS A 108 8.97 41.29 13.12
CA LYS A 108 9.86 40.14 12.83
C LYS A 108 9.33 38.88 13.45
N ALA A 109 8.88 38.91 14.71
CA ALA A 109 8.28 37.78 15.39
C ALA A 109 6.97 37.35 14.71
N LEU A 110 6.13 38.32 14.27
CA LEU A 110 4.91 38.05 13.52
C LEU A 110 5.19 37.34 12.19
N LEU A 111 6.21 37.78 11.44
CA LEU A 111 6.59 37.16 10.17
C LEU A 111 7.03 35.70 10.38
N GLU A 112 7.85 35.43 11.39
CA GLU A 112 8.28 34.07 11.74
C GLU A 112 7.08 33.18 12.14
N CYS A 113 6.12 33.71 12.90
CA CYS A 113 4.90 32.99 13.26
C CYS A 113 4.08 32.65 12.02
N HIS A 114 3.88 33.61 11.11
CA HIS A 114 3.14 33.40 9.86
C HIS A 114 3.81 32.34 8.98
N GLU A 115 5.12 32.34 8.83
CA GLU A 115 5.85 31.32 8.05
C GLU A 115 5.69 29.92 8.65
N LYS A 116 5.81 29.80 9.98
CA LYS A 116 5.63 28.52 10.68
C LYS A 116 4.20 28.01 10.57
N MET A 117 3.20 28.89 10.74
CA MET A 117 1.78 28.55 10.56
C MET A 117 1.51 28.08 9.14
N ARG A 118 2.01 28.81 8.15
CA ARG A 118 1.86 28.44 6.73
C ARG A 118 2.45 27.08 6.43
N THR A 119 3.66 26.79 6.93
CA THR A 119 4.31 25.47 6.76
C THR A 119 3.49 24.36 7.41
N ALA A 120 2.98 24.57 8.61
CA ALA A 120 2.15 23.61 9.32
C ALA A 120 0.81 23.37 8.61
N ALA A 121 0.17 24.42 8.07
CA ALA A 121 -1.07 24.31 7.29
C ALA A 121 -0.87 23.54 5.97
N PHE A 122 0.24 23.75 5.26
CA PHE A 122 0.57 22.95 4.07
C PHE A 122 0.79 21.49 4.40
N HIS A 123 1.46 21.20 5.53
CA HIS A 123 1.64 19.83 5.99
C HIS A 123 0.30 19.16 6.32
N LEU A 124 -0.58 19.85 7.05
CA LEU A 124 -1.93 19.36 7.37
C LEU A 124 -2.76 19.09 6.09
N LYS A 125 -2.70 19.98 5.11
CA LYS A 125 -3.37 19.80 3.81
C LYS A 125 -2.88 18.53 3.09
N ALA A 126 -1.57 18.27 3.10
CA ALA A 126 -1.00 17.06 2.50
C ALA A 126 -1.50 15.79 3.21
N LEU A 127 -1.52 15.77 4.55
CA LEU A 127 -2.04 14.65 5.33
C LEU A 127 -3.53 14.37 5.03
N VAL A 128 -4.36 15.42 4.95
CA VAL A 128 -5.79 15.26 4.60
C VAL A 128 -5.95 14.68 3.19
N ASN A 129 -5.18 15.14 2.22
CA ASN A 129 -5.22 14.59 0.87
C ASN A 129 -4.79 13.12 0.84
N ASP A 130 -3.75 12.73 1.58
CA ASP A 130 -3.32 11.33 1.68
C ASP A 130 -4.43 10.42 2.23
N VAL A 131 -5.20 10.90 3.23
CA VAL A 131 -6.37 10.15 3.77
C VAL A 131 -7.49 10.02 2.74
N LEU A 132 -7.78 11.10 2.01
CA LEU A 132 -8.80 11.07 0.95
C LEU A 132 -8.41 10.14 -0.20
N ASP A 133 -7.14 10.15 -0.59
CA ASP A 133 -6.62 9.25 -1.62
C ASP A 133 -6.72 7.79 -1.17
N MET A 134 -6.43 7.49 0.10
CA MET A 134 -6.64 6.16 0.67
C MET A 134 -8.11 5.70 0.57
N GLN A 135 -9.07 6.55 0.97
CA GLN A 135 -10.48 6.20 0.86
C GLN A 135 -10.92 5.91 -0.58
N ARG A 136 -10.37 6.66 -1.54
CA ARG A 136 -10.60 6.39 -2.97
C ARG A 136 -10.01 5.06 -3.40
N MET A 137 -8.87 4.66 -2.84
CA MET A 137 -8.25 3.34 -3.10
C MET A 137 -9.10 2.17 -2.60
N GLU A 138 -9.79 2.31 -1.45
CA GLU A 138 -10.64 1.25 -0.87
C GLU A 138 -11.98 1.07 -1.64
N THR A 139 -12.48 2.12 -2.27
CA THR A 139 -13.83 2.12 -2.88
C THR A 139 -13.88 1.72 -4.35
N ASP A 140 -12.77 1.26 -4.95
CA ASP A 140 -12.64 0.91 -6.39
C ASP A 140 -13.12 2.00 -7.38
N ARG A 141 -13.25 3.25 -6.91
CA ARG A 141 -13.71 4.38 -7.73
C ARG A 141 -12.55 5.23 -8.23
N PHE A 142 -11.51 4.60 -8.80
CA PHE A 142 -10.51 5.34 -9.56
C PHE A 142 -11.09 5.70 -10.93
N PHE A 143 -11.47 6.95 -11.10
CA PHE A 143 -11.83 7.47 -12.42
C PHE A 143 -10.57 8.07 -13.06
N LEU A 144 -9.96 7.31 -13.97
CA LEU A 144 -8.87 7.81 -14.80
C LEU A 144 -9.44 8.63 -15.95
N GLU A 145 -9.18 9.92 -15.92
CA GLU A 145 -9.53 10.81 -17.02
C GLU A 145 -8.85 10.34 -18.33
N GLN A 146 -9.53 10.57 -19.45
CA GLN A 146 -9.01 10.29 -20.79
C GLN A 146 -9.00 11.59 -21.58
N ILE A 147 -8.14 12.53 -21.18
CA ILE A 147 -8.02 13.86 -21.81
C ILE A 147 -6.65 14.02 -22.48
N PRO A 148 -6.57 14.83 -23.55
CA PRO A 148 -5.28 15.13 -24.18
C PRO A 148 -4.43 16.03 -23.27
N PHE A 149 -3.13 15.73 -23.18
CA PHE A 149 -2.16 16.53 -22.42
C PHE A 149 -0.75 16.40 -22.99
N ASP A 150 0.11 17.35 -22.64
CA ASP A 150 1.56 17.28 -22.93
C ASP A 150 2.31 16.77 -21.68
N ILE A 151 2.95 15.62 -21.79
CA ILE A 151 3.73 15.02 -20.70
C ILE A 151 4.94 15.89 -20.27
N ARG A 152 5.48 16.69 -21.19
CA ARG A 152 6.60 17.61 -20.89
C ARG A 152 6.16 18.68 -19.90
N GLU A 153 4.98 19.27 -20.08
CA GLU A 153 4.42 20.28 -19.18
C GLU A 153 4.23 19.71 -17.76
N ILE A 154 3.75 18.46 -17.65
CA ILE A 154 3.60 17.82 -16.35
C ILE A 154 4.96 17.66 -15.66
N LEU A 155 5.96 17.18 -16.39
CA LEU A 155 7.30 16.97 -15.83
C LEU A 155 7.98 18.29 -15.47
N ASP A 156 7.89 19.31 -16.33
CA ASP A 156 8.45 20.62 -16.04
C ASP A 156 7.78 21.30 -14.83
N ASN A 157 6.48 21.14 -14.67
CA ASN A 157 5.76 21.61 -13.49
C ASN A 157 6.24 20.87 -12.22
N CYS A 158 6.42 19.53 -12.26
CA CYS A 158 6.96 18.79 -11.13
C CYS A 158 8.38 19.26 -10.76
N TRP A 159 9.24 19.50 -11.77
CA TRP A 159 10.58 20.04 -11.53
C TRP A 159 10.54 21.40 -10.86
N SER A 160 9.77 22.34 -11.41
CA SER A 160 9.68 23.70 -10.88
C SER A 160 9.18 23.73 -9.43
N MET A 161 8.26 22.85 -9.06
CA MET A 161 7.76 22.71 -7.69
C MET A 161 8.82 22.19 -6.71
N LEU A 162 9.72 21.35 -7.17
CA LEU A 162 10.68 20.64 -6.32
C LEU A 162 12.09 21.28 -6.33
N GLU A 163 12.40 22.13 -7.29
CA GLU A 163 13.72 22.74 -7.48
C GLU A 163 14.19 23.54 -6.24
N ALA A 164 13.30 24.35 -5.67
CA ALA A 164 13.60 25.12 -4.46
C ALA A 164 13.88 24.21 -3.25
N GLN A 165 13.17 23.08 -3.14
CA GLN A 165 13.39 22.12 -2.05
C GLN A 165 14.69 21.36 -2.23
N ALA A 166 14.99 20.89 -3.45
CA ALA A 166 16.23 20.22 -3.77
C ALA A 166 17.47 21.11 -3.54
N SER A 167 17.39 22.38 -3.99
CA SER A 167 18.48 23.36 -3.78
C SER A 167 18.76 23.62 -2.31
N ARG A 168 17.74 23.71 -1.43
CA ARG A 168 17.93 23.89 0.01
C ARG A 168 18.65 22.71 0.67
N LEU A 169 18.54 21.52 0.10
CA LEU A 169 19.16 20.28 0.59
C LEU A 169 20.46 19.92 -0.16
N ASP A 170 20.96 20.82 -1.01
CA ASP A 170 22.14 20.60 -1.85
C ASP A 170 22.00 19.34 -2.75
N ILE A 171 20.83 19.17 -3.37
CA ILE A 171 20.54 18.02 -4.25
C ILE A 171 20.47 18.50 -5.70
N THR A 172 21.26 17.87 -6.57
CA THR A 172 21.27 18.17 -8.00
C THR A 172 20.14 17.44 -8.73
N LEU A 173 19.25 18.19 -9.39
CA LEU A 173 18.18 17.64 -10.23
C LEU A 173 18.65 17.56 -11.70
N LYS A 174 18.67 16.35 -12.29
CA LYS A 174 19.03 16.12 -13.70
C LYS A 174 17.76 15.84 -14.50
N LYS A 175 17.31 16.83 -15.28
CA LYS A 175 16.12 16.74 -16.13
C LYS A 175 16.26 15.69 -17.24
N ILE A 176 15.13 15.28 -17.80
CA ILE A 176 15.07 14.41 -18.99
C ILE A 176 15.78 15.09 -20.15
N LYS A 177 16.60 14.34 -20.87
CA LYS A 177 17.30 14.85 -22.05
C LYS A 177 16.30 15.30 -23.12
N PRO A 178 16.51 16.46 -23.76
CA PRO A 178 15.69 16.87 -24.91
C PRO A 178 15.63 15.76 -25.97
N GLY A 179 14.46 15.54 -26.57
CA GLY A 179 14.24 14.51 -27.59
C GLY A 179 13.92 13.10 -27.06
N SER A 180 14.07 12.82 -25.77
CA SER A 180 13.69 11.51 -25.20
C SER A 180 12.18 11.25 -25.22
N LEU A 181 11.36 12.30 -25.29
CA LEU A 181 9.91 12.24 -25.37
C LEU A 181 9.45 12.51 -26.82
N LYS A 182 9.61 11.52 -27.68
CA LYS A 182 9.30 11.63 -29.12
C LYS A 182 7.81 11.91 -29.40
N TYR A 183 6.90 11.39 -28.54
CA TYR A 183 5.45 11.60 -28.65
C TYR A 183 4.95 12.25 -27.35
N PRO A 184 5.09 13.58 -27.22
CA PRO A 184 4.79 14.23 -25.95
C PRO A 184 3.28 14.42 -25.70
N TYR A 185 2.46 14.46 -26.77
CA TYR A 185 1.02 14.59 -26.67
C TYR A 185 0.37 13.24 -26.47
N LEU A 186 -0.25 13.04 -25.35
CA LEU A 186 -0.84 11.78 -24.91
C LEU A 186 -2.31 11.99 -24.55
N ILE A 187 -3.07 10.90 -24.53
CA ILE A 187 -4.42 10.83 -23.95
C ILE A 187 -4.35 9.99 -22.69
N GLY A 188 -4.89 10.50 -21.59
CA GLY A 188 -4.88 9.81 -20.29
C GLY A 188 -5.24 10.74 -19.15
N SER A 189 -4.77 10.46 -17.95
CA SER A 189 -5.07 11.23 -16.75
C SER A 189 -3.86 12.05 -16.28
N PRO A 190 -3.74 13.33 -16.66
CA PRO A 190 -2.63 14.20 -16.31
C PRO A 190 -2.50 14.40 -14.79
N LEU A 191 -3.61 14.44 -14.07
CA LEU A 191 -3.64 14.57 -12.62
C LEU A 191 -2.90 13.41 -11.95
N HIS A 192 -3.25 12.19 -12.30
CA HIS A 192 -2.65 10.99 -11.68
C HIS A 192 -1.21 10.76 -12.12
N ILE A 193 -0.87 11.08 -13.37
CA ILE A 193 0.53 11.05 -13.83
C ILE A 193 1.38 12.04 -13.02
N ARG A 194 0.89 13.26 -12.80
CA ARG A 194 1.55 14.24 -11.93
C ARG A 194 1.73 13.70 -10.52
N GLN A 195 0.71 13.05 -9.96
CA GLN A 195 0.75 12.47 -8.61
C GLN A 195 1.83 11.38 -8.51
N ILE A 196 1.95 10.51 -9.52
CA ILE A 196 3.02 9.49 -9.59
C ILE A 196 4.40 10.15 -9.53
N PHE A 197 4.66 11.12 -10.41
CA PHE A 197 5.97 11.80 -10.44
C PHE A 197 6.25 12.59 -9.17
N MET A 198 5.28 13.31 -8.64
CA MET A 198 5.44 14.07 -7.39
C MET A 198 5.79 13.15 -6.22
N ASN A 199 5.12 12.01 -6.07
CA ASN A 199 5.41 11.04 -5.02
C ASN A 199 6.82 10.45 -5.15
N LEU A 200 7.21 10.04 -6.35
CA LEU A 200 8.54 9.47 -6.58
C LEU A 200 9.65 10.49 -6.39
N LEU A 201 9.51 11.68 -6.97
CA LEU A 201 10.53 12.74 -6.91
C LEU A 201 10.64 13.36 -5.49
N SER A 202 9.53 13.59 -4.82
CA SER A 202 9.56 14.09 -3.43
C SER A 202 10.21 13.08 -2.47
N ASN A 203 9.97 11.77 -2.66
CA ASN A 203 10.67 10.73 -1.91
C ASN A 203 12.16 10.71 -2.24
N ALA A 204 12.54 10.84 -3.51
CA ALA A 204 13.93 10.90 -3.94
C ALA A 204 14.68 12.11 -3.33
N ILE A 205 14.01 13.24 -3.12
CA ILE A 205 14.58 14.41 -2.42
C ILE A 205 14.65 14.14 -0.91
N LYS A 206 13.55 13.67 -0.34
CA LYS A 206 13.39 13.47 1.10
C LYS A 206 14.42 12.49 1.68
N TYR A 207 14.69 11.41 0.95
CA TYR A 207 15.60 10.33 1.37
C TYR A 207 16.99 10.42 0.70
N ASN A 208 17.32 11.57 0.13
CA ASN A 208 18.66 11.82 -0.40
C ASN A 208 19.63 12.32 0.67
N LYS A 209 20.87 12.39 0.31
CA LYS A 209 21.96 12.96 1.13
C LYS A 209 22.42 14.30 0.54
N PRO A 210 22.95 15.22 1.34
CA PRO A 210 23.56 16.46 0.84
C PRO A 210 24.63 16.16 -0.23
N GLY A 211 24.69 16.94 -1.30
CA GLY A 211 25.56 16.70 -2.45
C GLY A 211 25.08 15.58 -3.38
N GLY A 212 23.94 14.98 -3.10
CA GLY A 212 23.37 13.91 -3.92
C GLY A 212 22.71 14.39 -5.22
N SER A 213 22.19 13.46 -6.00
CA SER A 213 21.53 13.79 -7.26
C SER A 213 20.29 12.92 -7.51
N ILE A 214 19.39 13.48 -8.31
CA ILE A 214 18.19 12.78 -8.81
C ILE A 214 18.20 12.93 -10.33
N SER A 215 17.97 11.84 -11.03
CA SER A 215 17.88 11.83 -12.49
C SER A 215 16.59 11.16 -12.97
N VAL A 216 16.00 11.70 -14.03
CA VAL A 216 14.88 11.09 -14.71
C VAL A 216 15.25 10.83 -16.18
N HIS A 217 15.02 9.62 -16.60
CA HIS A 217 15.18 9.20 -18.00
C HIS A 217 13.86 8.66 -18.52
N ALA A 218 13.58 8.92 -19.80
CA ALA A 218 12.43 8.38 -20.49
C ALA A 218 12.89 7.69 -21.78
N LYS A 219 12.29 6.55 -22.08
CA LYS A 219 12.47 5.87 -23.37
C LYS A 219 11.19 5.16 -23.80
N ILE A 220 10.98 5.07 -25.10
CA ILE A 220 9.91 4.27 -25.68
C ILE A 220 10.36 2.81 -25.68
N ILE A 221 9.55 1.92 -25.08
CA ILE A 221 9.79 0.48 -25.14
C ILE A 221 9.11 -0.11 -26.37
N ARG A 222 7.87 0.32 -26.61
CA ARG A 222 7.03 -0.23 -27.67
C ARG A 222 6.09 0.84 -28.20
N GLN A 223 5.85 0.79 -29.51
CA GLN A 223 4.82 1.55 -30.19
C GLN A 223 3.99 0.57 -31.02
N VAL A 224 2.67 0.59 -30.86
CA VAL A 224 1.74 -0.23 -31.63
C VAL A 224 0.60 0.68 -32.07
N HIS A 225 0.50 0.94 -33.38
CA HIS A 225 -0.46 1.88 -33.95
C HIS A 225 -0.35 3.27 -33.29
N GLN A 226 -1.41 3.72 -32.63
CA GLN A 226 -1.46 5.01 -31.92
C GLN A 226 -1.05 4.90 -30.43
N ASN A 227 -0.78 3.70 -29.93
CA ASN A 227 -0.38 3.50 -28.53
C ASN A 227 1.14 3.48 -28.40
N VAL A 228 1.65 4.18 -27.40
CA VAL A 228 3.06 4.20 -27.04
C VAL A 228 3.25 3.76 -25.59
N ILE A 229 4.24 2.89 -25.34
CA ILE A 229 4.63 2.50 -24.00
C ILE A 229 5.93 3.23 -23.67
N TYR A 230 5.84 4.18 -22.74
CA TYR A 230 6.99 4.85 -22.16
C TYR A 230 7.52 4.08 -20.95
N LYS A 231 8.83 4.00 -20.86
CA LYS A 231 9.55 3.59 -19.67
C LYS A 231 10.21 4.80 -19.05
N PHE A 232 9.78 5.18 -17.85
CA PHE A 232 10.44 6.20 -17.04
C PHE A 232 11.35 5.54 -16.03
N ILE A 233 12.54 6.09 -15.84
CA ILE A 233 13.54 5.61 -14.88
C ILE A 233 13.90 6.80 -14.00
N ILE A 234 13.53 6.72 -12.72
CA ILE A 234 13.81 7.73 -11.72
C ILE A 234 14.85 7.15 -10.76
N SER A 235 16.03 7.75 -10.75
CA SER A 235 17.16 7.29 -9.93
C SER A 235 17.63 8.39 -8.99
N ASP A 236 17.87 8.04 -7.74
CA ASP A 236 18.47 8.88 -6.71
C ASP A 236 19.76 8.26 -6.17
N THR A 237 20.59 9.10 -5.55
CA THR A 237 21.83 8.70 -4.86
C THR A 237 21.66 8.76 -3.34
N GLY A 238 20.47 8.54 -2.84
CA GLY A 238 20.11 8.68 -1.44
C GLY A 238 20.60 7.55 -0.53
N ILE A 239 19.89 7.39 0.59
CA ILE A 239 20.23 6.38 1.61
C ILE A 239 19.94 4.94 1.16
N GLY A 240 19.21 4.77 0.05
CA GLY A 240 18.74 3.46 -0.40
C GLY A 240 17.75 2.80 0.55
N ILE A 241 17.33 1.59 0.22
CA ILE A 241 16.25 0.84 0.88
C ILE A 241 16.76 -0.55 1.20
N SER A 242 16.54 -1.04 2.43
CA SER A 242 16.97 -2.39 2.82
C SER A 242 16.26 -3.48 2.01
N PRO A 243 16.90 -4.63 1.76
CA PRO A 243 16.31 -5.74 1.03
C PRO A 243 15.00 -6.25 1.66
N GLU A 244 14.91 -6.19 2.99
CA GLU A 244 13.74 -6.59 3.77
C GLU A 244 12.57 -5.64 3.48
N PHE A 245 12.82 -4.33 3.54
CA PHE A 245 11.77 -3.34 3.32
C PHE A 245 11.35 -3.20 1.86
N GLN A 246 12.23 -3.51 0.89
CA GLN A 246 11.87 -3.50 -0.54
C GLN A 246 10.68 -4.41 -0.86
N LYS A 247 10.45 -5.48 -0.10
CA LYS A 247 9.32 -6.39 -0.28
C LYS A 247 7.98 -5.76 0.10
N HIS A 248 8.01 -4.77 0.99
CA HIS A 248 6.82 -4.14 1.59
C HIS A 248 6.61 -2.69 1.17
N ILE A 249 7.52 -2.11 0.37
CA ILE A 249 7.50 -0.66 0.06
C ILE A 249 6.22 -0.19 -0.63
N PHE A 250 5.52 -1.07 -1.33
CA PHE A 250 4.26 -0.78 -2.00
C PHE A 250 3.02 -1.12 -1.14
N GLU A 251 3.21 -1.67 0.04
CA GLU A 251 2.12 -1.90 0.97
C GLU A 251 1.67 -0.58 1.60
N PRO A 252 0.37 -0.38 1.80
CA PRO A 252 -0.13 0.79 2.52
C PRO A 252 0.51 0.88 3.91
N PHE A 253 0.89 2.13 4.31
CA PHE A 253 1.45 2.44 5.63
C PHE A 253 2.85 1.87 5.91
N ALA A 254 3.48 1.22 4.96
CA ALA A 254 4.83 0.70 5.11
C ALA A 254 5.83 1.85 5.29
N GLN A 255 6.65 1.75 6.32
CA GLN A 255 7.76 2.67 6.61
C GLN A 255 8.95 1.88 7.12
N GLU A 256 10.15 2.19 6.62
CA GLU A 256 11.38 1.57 7.13
C GLU A 256 11.74 2.18 8.49
N ASP A 257 11.86 1.35 9.51
CA ASP A 257 12.23 1.79 10.86
C ASP A 257 13.76 1.98 10.92
N THR A 258 14.22 3.16 10.55
CA THR A 258 15.67 3.48 10.49
C THR A 258 16.23 3.99 11.81
N GLY A 259 15.48 3.90 12.94
CA GLY A 259 15.93 4.46 14.23
C GLY A 259 16.04 5.99 14.25
N ALA A 260 16.02 6.64 13.11
CA ALA A 260 16.01 8.09 12.94
C ALA A 260 14.55 8.61 12.90
N ARG A 261 13.77 8.28 13.91
CA ARG A 261 12.34 8.64 14.05
C ARG A 261 12.01 10.13 13.95
N THR A 262 13.01 10.99 13.80
CA THR A 262 12.84 12.44 14.01
C THR A 262 12.95 13.30 12.75
N ILE A 263 13.48 12.82 11.63
CA ILE A 263 13.81 13.72 10.51
C ILE A 263 12.84 13.58 9.33
N TYR A 264 12.26 12.40 9.06
CA TYR A 264 11.49 12.16 7.85
C TYR A 264 10.12 11.51 8.11
N LYS A 265 9.19 12.27 8.73
CA LYS A 265 7.80 11.82 8.88
C LYS A 265 7.10 11.76 7.52
N GLY A 266 6.45 10.64 7.23
CA GLY A 266 5.60 10.44 6.05
C GLY A 266 4.45 9.52 6.41
N THR A 267 3.39 9.49 5.60
CA THR A 267 2.19 8.68 5.82
C THR A 267 2.39 7.20 5.51
N GLY A 268 3.41 6.88 4.68
CA GLY A 268 3.60 5.53 4.12
C GLY A 268 2.60 5.18 3.01
N LEU A 269 1.81 6.15 2.54
CA LEU A 269 0.81 5.93 1.48
C LEU A 269 1.34 6.23 0.07
N GLY A 270 2.30 7.15 -0.04
CA GLY A 270 2.73 7.65 -1.36
C GLY A 270 3.15 6.55 -2.33
N MET A 271 3.88 5.51 -1.87
CA MET A 271 4.32 4.42 -2.74
C MET A 271 3.20 3.42 -3.06
N ALA A 272 2.28 3.18 -2.13
CA ALA A 272 1.08 2.37 -2.38
C ALA A 272 0.17 3.05 -3.42
N ILE A 273 0.00 4.39 -3.32
CA ILE A 273 -0.74 5.19 -4.31
C ILE A 273 -0.08 5.08 -5.69
N VAL A 274 1.25 5.23 -5.77
CA VAL A 274 2.00 5.09 -7.04
C VAL A 274 1.77 3.70 -7.64
N HIS A 275 1.89 2.64 -6.85
CA HIS A 275 1.70 1.27 -7.30
C HIS A 275 0.29 1.05 -7.87
N ARG A 276 -0.73 1.46 -7.12
CA ARG A 276 -2.14 1.35 -7.55
C ARG A 276 -2.40 2.14 -8.82
N LEU A 277 -1.99 3.41 -8.90
CA LEU A 277 -2.18 4.24 -10.08
C LEU A 277 -1.52 3.64 -11.33
N VAL A 278 -0.29 3.14 -11.19
CA VAL A 278 0.41 2.49 -12.29
C VAL A 278 -0.32 1.23 -12.75
N GLN A 279 -0.85 0.42 -11.83
CA GLN A 279 -1.64 -0.76 -12.16
C GLN A 279 -2.96 -0.40 -12.87
N GLU A 280 -3.70 0.59 -12.36
CA GLU A 280 -4.95 1.06 -12.98
C GLU A 280 -4.72 1.64 -14.40
N MET A 281 -3.54 2.20 -14.65
CA MET A 281 -3.11 2.63 -15.99
C MET A 281 -2.60 1.50 -16.88
N GLY A 282 -2.66 0.23 -16.42
CA GLY A 282 -2.17 -0.94 -17.16
C GLY A 282 -0.64 -1.02 -17.25
N GLY A 283 0.07 -0.29 -16.38
CA GLY A 283 1.53 -0.26 -16.33
C GLY A 283 2.11 -1.21 -15.26
N THR A 284 3.43 -1.15 -15.11
CA THR A 284 4.17 -1.87 -14.07
C THR A 284 5.21 -0.95 -13.45
N ILE A 285 5.47 -1.12 -12.14
CA ILE A 285 6.54 -0.43 -11.45
C ILE A 285 7.51 -1.44 -10.84
N GLN A 286 8.79 -1.15 -10.94
CA GLN A 286 9.88 -1.97 -10.39
C GLN A 286 10.83 -1.10 -9.58
N LEU A 287 11.38 -1.66 -8.51
CA LEU A 287 12.39 -1.04 -7.66
C LEU A 287 13.70 -1.83 -7.74
N LYS A 288 14.81 -1.08 -7.85
CA LYS A 288 16.17 -1.57 -7.56
C LYS A 288 16.79 -0.58 -6.59
N SER A 289 17.23 -1.06 -5.43
CA SER A 289 17.84 -0.20 -4.43
C SER A 289 18.93 -0.94 -3.67
N GLU A 290 19.93 -0.19 -3.27
CA GLU A 290 21.02 -0.67 -2.42
C GLU A 290 21.27 0.35 -1.31
N LYS A 291 21.39 -0.14 -0.08
CA LYS A 291 21.55 0.73 1.10
C LYS A 291 22.84 1.55 1.00
N ASN A 292 22.74 2.85 1.27
CA ASN A 292 23.78 3.87 1.14
C ASN A 292 24.28 4.17 -0.28
N VAL A 293 23.69 3.56 -1.31
CA VAL A 293 24.01 3.83 -2.72
C VAL A 293 22.91 4.66 -3.37
N GLY A 294 21.64 4.26 -3.19
CA GLY A 294 20.46 4.96 -3.72
C GLY A 294 19.39 4.00 -4.23
N SER A 295 18.37 4.57 -4.88
CA SER A 295 17.23 3.81 -5.40
C SER A 295 16.94 4.17 -6.87
N THR A 296 16.38 3.21 -7.59
CA THR A 296 15.92 3.38 -8.97
C THR A 296 14.53 2.77 -9.10
N PHE A 297 13.56 3.62 -9.37
CA PHE A 297 12.20 3.24 -9.75
C PHE A 297 12.06 3.26 -11.27
N THR A 298 11.39 2.23 -11.77
CA THR A 298 11.19 2.07 -13.20
C THR A 298 9.75 1.73 -13.50
#